data_a23f14d237a292ccbca58ace8e506700
#
_entry.id   a23f14d237a292ccbca58ace8e506700
#
_cell.length_a   1.000
_cell.length_b   1.000
_cell.length_c   1.000
_cell.angle_alpha   90.00
_cell.angle_beta   90.00
_cell.angle_gamma   90.00
#
_symmetry.space_group_name_H-M   'P 1'
#
loop_
_entity.id
_entity.type
_entity.pdbx_description
1 polymer ?
#
loop_
_entity_poly.entity_id
_entity_poly.type
_entity_poly.pdbx_seq_one_letter_code
_entity_poly.pdbx_strand_id
1 'polypeptide(L)'
;MERREYLLKPFEQEKEYMERRVAEGVEARKADARLKVLHRDGTPVSGAHIRASQTKHAFLHGANVFMLDEMETPEKNRAYREDFARVFNLATLPFYWSDLEPRPGALRFTKDSEKVYRRPTPDLCLEYCREKNITPKLHCLNYDQWTPTWVDHNNVAEVKRLLEKRFAEIAARYAGQIHCMEVINETLLWYDEWKDQGRWSTQFFFEDDLVEWSFQCARKYFPQNELIINEATEQAWDVHAAGRSAYSAVISDSIRKGAVIDGIGLQYHLFYSKEREAEQACPLLSPKRLYGCMDHYWNRYHKPLQVTEVTIPAYSNSAEDEALQAEVLEKLFTIWFSHPAMEAAIYWNLVDGYAAFAPQGDMTAGENYYHGGLIRFDMTHKPAYDMMNELFHHRFRTETDGETDGQGCTAFRGFEGDYELTVEKNGHSVNTPFTLRRDGGEVEIRLED
;
A
#
# COMPACT_ATOMS: atom_id res chain seq x y z
N MET A 1 -24.93 -8.83 -21.49
CA MET A 1 -23.87 -9.61 -20.80
C MET A 1 -23.98 -9.24 -19.33
N GLU A 2 -24.05 -10.23 -18.45
CA GLU A 2 -24.12 -9.96 -17.02
C GLU A 2 -22.78 -9.41 -16.50
N ARG A 3 -22.81 -8.65 -15.39
CA ARG A 3 -21.64 -7.97 -14.82
C ARG A 3 -20.50 -8.97 -14.55
N ARG A 4 -20.82 -10.10 -13.95
CA ARG A 4 -19.88 -11.18 -13.69
C ARG A 4 -19.17 -11.69 -14.95
N GLU A 5 -19.94 -11.88 -16.01
CA GLU A 5 -19.41 -12.39 -17.29
C GLU A 5 -18.35 -11.47 -17.89
N TYR A 6 -18.61 -10.16 -17.97
CA TYR A 6 -17.63 -9.26 -18.60
C TYR A 6 -16.42 -8.96 -17.72
N LEU A 7 -16.57 -8.85 -16.39
CA LEU A 7 -15.42 -8.59 -15.51
C LEU A 7 -14.47 -9.77 -15.38
N LEU A 8 -14.96 -11.00 -15.39
CA LEU A 8 -14.11 -12.19 -15.26
C LEU A 8 -13.53 -12.67 -16.59
N LYS A 9 -14.13 -12.28 -17.71
CA LYS A 9 -13.69 -12.68 -19.06
C LYS A 9 -12.20 -12.46 -19.34
N PRO A 10 -11.57 -11.32 -19.00
CA PRO A 10 -10.13 -11.13 -19.23
C PRO A 10 -9.28 -12.18 -18.50
N PHE A 11 -9.61 -12.50 -17.25
CA PHE A 11 -8.91 -13.51 -16.46
C PHE A 11 -9.08 -14.92 -17.05
N GLU A 12 -10.29 -15.25 -17.51
CA GLU A 12 -10.59 -16.55 -18.12
C GLU A 12 -9.88 -16.72 -19.47
N GLN A 13 -9.88 -15.68 -20.31
CA GLN A 13 -9.22 -15.70 -21.60
C GLN A 13 -7.70 -15.83 -21.52
N GLU A 14 -7.10 -15.34 -20.43
CA GLU A 14 -5.65 -15.34 -20.22
C GLU A 14 -5.24 -16.25 -19.04
N LYS A 15 -6.10 -17.23 -18.67
CA LYS A 15 -5.94 -18.07 -17.49
C LYS A 15 -4.58 -18.77 -17.43
N GLU A 16 -4.19 -19.48 -18.48
CA GLU A 16 -2.91 -20.22 -18.50
C GLU A 16 -1.70 -19.30 -18.34
N TYR A 17 -1.74 -18.12 -18.97
CA TYR A 17 -0.70 -17.12 -18.80
C TYR A 17 -0.64 -16.61 -17.36
N MET A 18 -1.79 -16.26 -16.79
CA MET A 18 -1.90 -15.78 -15.42
C MET A 18 -1.40 -16.82 -14.41
N GLU A 19 -1.91 -18.05 -14.49
CA GLU A 19 -1.56 -19.14 -13.57
C GLU A 19 -0.06 -19.42 -13.57
N ARG A 20 0.57 -19.47 -14.75
CA ARG A 20 2.01 -19.66 -14.88
C ARG A 20 2.79 -18.50 -14.22
N ARG A 21 2.47 -17.24 -14.55
CA ARG A 21 3.14 -16.06 -13.98
C ARG A 21 2.96 -16.00 -12.46
N VAL A 22 1.76 -16.32 -11.95
CA VAL A 22 1.47 -16.39 -10.53
C VAL A 22 2.31 -17.46 -9.85
N ALA A 23 2.35 -18.68 -10.38
CA ALA A 23 3.11 -19.78 -9.77
C ALA A 23 4.62 -19.45 -9.69
N GLU A 24 5.20 -18.95 -10.80
CA GLU A 24 6.60 -18.54 -10.86
C GLU A 24 6.90 -17.41 -9.86
N GLY A 25 6.03 -16.40 -9.80
CA GLY A 25 6.24 -15.22 -8.96
C GLY A 25 6.02 -15.49 -7.47
N VAL A 26 5.02 -16.27 -7.10
CA VAL A 26 4.78 -16.68 -5.69
C VAL A 26 5.97 -17.49 -5.17
N GLU A 27 6.51 -18.40 -5.99
CA GLU A 27 7.69 -19.18 -5.60
C GLU A 27 8.95 -18.30 -5.47
N ALA A 28 9.10 -17.28 -6.33
CA ALA A 28 10.20 -16.33 -6.27
C ALA A 28 10.19 -15.41 -5.03
N ARG A 29 9.06 -15.37 -4.28
CA ARG A 29 8.95 -14.64 -2.99
C ARG A 29 9.34 -15.48 -1.79
N LYS A 30 9.71 -16.73 -2.00
CA LYS A 30 10.18 -17.60 -0.94
C LYS A 30 11.70 -17.72 -0.96
N ALA A 31 12.28 -17.83 0.22
CA ALA A 31 13.70 -18.02 0.43
C ALA A 31 13.96 -19.20 1.36
N ASP A 32 15.21 -19.70 1.37
CA ASP A 32 15.60 -20.81 2.19
C ASP A 32 16.16 -20.31 3.53
N ALA A 33 15.65 -20.86 4.62
CA ALA A 33 16.14 -20.65 5.98
C ALA A 33 16.89 -21.88 6.47
N ARG A 34 18.04 -21.68 7.10
CA ARG A 34 18.84 -22.72 7.73
C ARG A 34 18.96 -22.44 9.22
N LEU A 35 18.63 -23.41 10.02
CA LEU A 35 18.66 -23.30 11.48
C LEU A 35 19.63 -24.33 12.07
N LYS A 36 20.37 -23.91 13.10
CA LYS A 36 21.23 -24.77 13.86
C LYS A 36 20.92 -24.62 15.34
N VAL A 37 20.60 -25.72 15.99
CA VAL A 37 20.30 -25.77 17.41
C VAL A 37 21.46 -26.45 18.17
N LEU A 38 21.95 -25.74 19.18
CA LEU A 38 23.07 -26.18 20.01
C LEU A 38 22.66 -26.16 21.48
N HIS A 39 23.24 -27.06 22.27
CA HIS A 39 23.31 -26.95 23.73
C HIS A 39 24.19 -25.77 24.16
N ARG A 40 24.15 -25.41 25.41
CA ARG A 40 24.95 -24.31 25.98
C ARG A 40 26.46 -24.51 25.81
N ASP A 41 26.91 -25.76 25.83
CA ASP A 41 28.30 -26.15 25.62
C ASP A 41 28.74 -26.17 24.15
N GLY A 42 27.84 -25.89 23.21
CA GLY A 42 28.09 -25.88 21.78
C GLY A 42 27.91 -27.23 21.09
N THR A 43 27.46 -28.25 21.79
CA THR A 43 27.16 -29.56 21.17
C THR A 43 25.82 -29.51 20.43
N PRO A 44 25.67 -30.22 19.28
CA PRO A 44 24.44 -30.23 18.51
C PRO A 44 23.24 -30.83 19.25
N VAL A 45 22.06 -30.23 19.14
CA VAL A 45 20.80 -30.77 19.64
C VAL A 45 20.11 -31.55 18.53
N SER A 46 20.16 -32.87 18.57
CA SER A 46 19.48 -33.73 17.59
C SER A 46 18.00 -33.97 17.97
N GLY A 47 17.13 -34.01 16.99
CA GLY A 47 15.69 -34.29 17.17
C GLY A 47 14.97 -33.21 18.00
N ALA A 48 15.41 -31.96 17.97
CA ALA A 48 14.63 -30.83 18.51
C ALA A 48 13.51 -30.50 17.53
N HIS A 49 12.29 -30.37 18.04
CA HIS A 49 11.15 -29.90 17.26
C HIS A 49 11.23 -28.40 17.08
N ILE A 50 11.06 -27.93 15.85
CA ILE A 50 11.08 -26.52 15.51
C ILE A 50 9.78 -26.18 14.80
N ARG A 51 9.10 -25.11 15.28
CA ARG A 51 8.02 -24.44 14.57
C ARG A 51 8.51 -23.09 14.10
N ALA A 52 8.32 -22.79 12.82
CA ALA A 52 8.54 -21.47 12.25
C ALA A 52 7.21 -20.83 11.87
N SER A 53 6.84 -19.75 12.56
CA SER A 53 5.60 -19.02 12.35
C SER A 53 5.90 -17.63 11.81
N GLN A 54 5.46 -17.30 10.60
CA GLN A 54 5.63 -15.96 10.05
C GLN A 54 4.73 -14.95 10.80
N THR A 55 5.36 -13.94 11.41
CA THR A 55 4.65 -12.91 12.20
C THR A 55 4.39 -11.64 11.43
N LYS A 56 5.23 -11.32 10.42
CA LYS A 56 5.05 -10.17 9.53
C LYS A 56 5.60 -10.51 8.14
N HIS A 57 4.78 -10.27 7.12
CA HIS A 57 5.18 -10.46 5.73
C HIS A 57 6.03 -9.29 5.24
N ALA A 58 7.08 -9.54 4.43
CA ALA A 58 7.85 -8.47 3.80
C ALA A 58 7.04 -7.72 2.73
N PHE A 59 6.14 -8.43 2.00
CA PHE A 59 5.19 -7.76 1.11
C PHE A 59 4.19 -6.94 1.94
N LEU A 60 4.09 -5.66 1.60
CA LEU A 60 3.21 -4.73 2.29
C LEU A 60 1.80 -4.75 1.70
N HIS A 61 0.83 -5.03 2.54
CA HIS A 61 -0.59 -4.98 2.17
C HIS A 61 -1.32 -4.08 3.17
N GLY A 62 -2.04 -3.11 2.68
CA GLY A 62 -2.53 -2.05 3.54
C GLY A 62 -3.82 -1.41 3.08
N ALA A 63 -4.21 -0.37 3.82
CA ALA A 63 -5.23 0.57 3.43
C ALA A 63 -4.90 1.98 3.96
N ASN A 64 -5.66 3.00 3.53
CA ASN A 64 -5.57 4.29 4.20
C ASN A 64 -6.24 4.24 5.60
N VAL A 65 -5.68 4.97 6.56
CA VAL A 65 -6.22 5.07 7.93
C VAL A 65 -7.00 6.37 8.16
N PHE A 66 -7.61 6.90 7.10
CA PHE A 66 -8.26 8.21 7.13
C PHE A 66 -9.46 8.29 8.08
N MET A 67 -10.01 7.16 8.48
CA MET A 67 -11.13 7.09 9.46
C MET A 67 -10.70 6.68 10.87
N LEU A 68 -9.40 6.69 11.17
CA LEU A 68 -8.92 6.34 12.50
C LEU A 68 -9.43 7.32 13.56
N ASP A 69 -10.30 6.84 14.46
CA ASP A 69 -11.00 7.61 15.49
C ASP A 69 -11.88 8.77 14.96
N GLU A 70 -12.30 8.67 13.70
CA GLU A 70 -13.13 9.69 13.03
C GLU A 70 -14.59 9.23 12.83
N MET A 71 -14.93 8.00 13.23
CA MET A 71 -16.29 7.48 13.12
C MET A 71 -17.19 8.00 14.22
N GLU A 72 -18.51 7.95 14.00
CA GLU A 72 -19.54 8.58 14.83
C GLU A 72 -19.72 7.95 16.20
N THR A 73 -19.31 6.69 16.40
CA THR A 73 -19.44 6.00 17.68
C THR A 73 -18.14 5.36 18.17
N PRO A 74 -17.94 5.25 19.50
CA PRO A 74 -16.79 4.55 20.07
C PRO A 74 -16.69 3.08 19.63
N GLU A 75 -17.83 2.41 19.43
CA GLU A 75 -17.91 1.02 19.00
C GLU A 75 -17.35 0.85 17.59
N LYS A 76 -17.76 1.71 16.65
CA LYS A 76 -17.25 1.72 15.27
C LYS A 76 -15.76 2.05 15.22
N ASN A 77 -15.30 3.03 16.00
CA ASN A 77 -13.87 3.35 16.08
C ASN A 77 -13.03 2.18 16.59
N ARG A 78 -13.53 1.44 17.60
CA ARG A 78 -12.87 0.24 18.10
C ARG A 78 -12.85 -0.87 17.05
N ALA A 79 -13.98 -1.15 16.40
CA ALA A 79 -14.08 -2.14 15.33
C ALA A 79 -13.13 -1.79 14.18
N TYR A 80 -13.09 -0.53 13.74
CA TYR A 80 -12.17 -0.07 12.70
C TYR A 80 -10.69 -0.35 13.05
N ARG A 81 -10.27 -0.02 14.29
CA ARG A 81 -8.90 -0.29 14.76
C ARG A 81 -8.57 -1.78 14.77
N GLU A 82 -9.52 -2.61 15.23
CA GLU A 82 -9.32 -4.05 15.32
C GLU A 82 -9.31 -4.71 13.93
N ASP A 83 -10.25 -4.37 13.08
CA ASP A 83 -10.38 -4.93 11.73
C ASP A 83 -9.22 -4.50 10.82
N PHE A 84 -8.79 -3.24 10.92
CA PHE A 84 -7.60 -2.77 10.19
C PHE A 84 -6.35 -3.57 10.58
N ALA A 85 -6.06 -3.68 11.87
CA ALA A 85 -4.88 -4.36 12.39
C ALA A 85 -4.90 -5.89 12.17
N ARG A 86 -6.10 -6.47 12.01
CA ARG A 86 -6.27 -7.91 11.76
C ARG A 86 -5.78 -8.30 10.37
N VAL A 87 -5.96 -7.44 9.38
CA VAL A 87 -5.69 -7.78 7.97
C VAL A 87 -4.42 -7.12 7.44
N PHE A 88 -4.13 -5.87 7.84
CA PHE A 88 -3.13 -5.04 7.19
C PHE A 88 -1.84 -4.87 7.99
N ASN A 89 -0.71 -4.87 7.27
CA ASN A 89 0.62 -4.59 7.82
C ASN A 89 1.20 -3.24 7.37
N LEU A 90 0.44 -2.46 6.57
CA LEU A 90 0.76 -1.11 6.14
C LEU A 90 -0.43 -0.17 6.29
N ALA A 91 -0.16 1.08 6.65
CA ALA A 91 -1.15 2.16 6.73
C ALA A 91 -0.69 3.39 5.95
N THR A 92 -1.53 3.89 5.04
CA THR A 92 -1.33 5.19 4.38
C THR A 92 -1.90 6.29 5.25
N LEU A 93 -1.04 7.23 5.67
CA LEU A 93 -1.36 8.34 6.56
C LEU A 93 -1.70 9.61 5.75
N PRO A 94 -2.74 10.38 6.14
CA PRO A 94 -3.13 11.59 5.42
C PRO A 94 -2.19 12.76 5.76
N PHE A 95 -1.49 13.26 4.76
CA PHE A 95 -0.63 14.44 4.85
C PHE A 95 -1.04 15.54 3.86
N TYR A 96 -2.33 15.63 3.52
CA TYR A 96 -2.85 16.68 2.63
C TYR A 96 -2.55 18.07 3.21
N TRP A 97 -1.93 18.95 2.41
CA TRP A 97 -1.43 20.23 2.92
C TRP A 97 -2.53 21.13 3.47
N SER A 98 -3.62 21.32 2.70
CA SER A 98 -4.76 22.14 3.13
C SER A 98 -5.37 21.70 4.46
N ASP A 99 -5.37 20.39 4.72
CA ASP A 99 -5.96 19.83 5.93
C ASP A 99 -4.96 19.75 7.09
N LEU A 100 -3.67 19.65 6.77
CA LEU A 100 -2.59 19.59 7.76
C LEU A 100 -2.18 20.99 8.26
N GLU A 101 -2.30 22.02 7.40
CA GLU A 101 -2.04 23.43 7.70
C GLU A 101 -3.21 24.31 7.20
N PRO A 102 -4.41 24.24 7.82
CA PRO A 102 -5.60 24.95 7.35
C PRO A 102 -5.47 26.48 7.44
N ARG A 103 -4.56 26.99 8.24
CA ARG A 103 -4.19 28.40 8.37
C ARG A 103 -2.67 28.51 8.46
N PRO A 104 -2.05 29.60 8.00
CA PRO A 104 -0.59 29.76 8.03
C PRO A 104 0.00 29.48 9.41
N GLY A 105 0.89 28.50 9.51
CA GLY A 105 1.55 28.10 10.74
C GLY A 105 0.72 27.26 11.72
N ALA A 106 -0.55 26.98 11.42
CA ALA A 106 -1.42 26.16 12.27
C ALA A 106 -1.30 24.66 11.89
N LEU A 107 -0.14 24.07 12.22
CA LEU A 107 0.16 22.67 11.89
C LEU A 107 -0.63 21.70 12.77
N ARG A 108 -1.39 20.80 12.16
CA ARG A 108 -2.20 19.76 12.80
C ARG A 108 -1.41 18.46 12.97
N PHE A 109 -0.28 18.49 13.64
CA PHE A 109 0.55 17.29 13.85
C PHE A 109 0.13 16.47 15.07
N THR A 110 -0.24 17.15 16.18
CA THR A 110 -0.49 16.52 17.47
C THR A 110 -1.94 16.01 17.60
N LYS A 111 -2.14 15.04 18.49
CA LYS A 111 -3.45 14.44 18.75
C LYS A 111 -4.51 15.46 19.21
N ASP A 112 -4.09 16.52 19.85
CA ASP A 112 -4.98 17.58 20.36
C ASP A 112 -5.31 18.66 19.31
N SER A 113 -4.82 18.51 18.07
CA SER A 113 -5.13 19.43 16.98
C SER A 113 -6.61 19.39 16.59
N GLU A 114 -7.11 20.48 16.03
CA GLU A 114 -8.48 20.60 15.53
C GLU A 114 -8.84 19.39 14.63
N LYS A 115 -10.00 18.80 14.83
CA LYS A 115 -10.48 17.67 14.02
C LYS A 115 -10.87 18.14 12.63
N VAL A 116 -10.40 17.40 11.63
CA VAL A 116 -10.83 17.52 10.22
C VAL A 116 -11.28 16.15 9.78
N TYR A 117 -12.52 16.05 9.32
CA TYR A 117 -13.13 14.79 8.88
C TYR A 117 -12.25 14.04 7.88
N ARG A 118 -12.04 12.75 8.10
CA ARG A 118 -11.14 11.87 7.31
C ARG A 118 -9.65 12.28 7.35
N ARG A 119 -9.25 13.13 8.30
CA ARG A 119 -7.86 13.58 8.42
C ARG A 119 -7.38 13.45 9.87
N PRO A 120 -7.28 12.21 10.39
CA PRO A 120 -6.67 11.98 11.70
C PRO A 120 -5.24 12.57 11.69
N THR A 121 -4.81 13.03 12.85
CA THR A 121 -3.49 13.68 12.96
C THR A 121 -2.36 12.66 12.79
N PRO A 122 -1.22 13.05 12.21
CA PRO A 122 -0.07 12.15 12.02
C PRO A 122 0.40 11.46 13.30
N ASP A 123 0.47 12.16 14.43
CA ASP A 123 0.90 11.58 15.71
C ASP A 123 -0.05 10.46 16.20
N LEU A 124 -1.37 10.63 16.01
CA LEU A 124 -2.37 9.60 16.32
C LEU A 124 -2.17 8.37 15.44
N CYS A 125 -2.00 8.57 14.14
CA CYS A 125 -1.78 7.49 13.19
C CYS A 125 -0.49 6.71 13.50
N LEU A 126 0.59 7.42 13.80
CA LEU A 126 1.89 6.79 14.13
C LEU A 126 1.84 6.02 15.45
N GLU A 127 1.12 6.53 16.46
CA GLU A 127 0.91 5.79 17.71
C GLU A 127 0.19 4.47 17.45
N TYR A 128 -0.89 4.50 16.68
CA TYR A 128 -1.63 3.31 16.27
C TYR A 128 -0.76 2.33 15.46
N CYS A 129 0.03 2.82 14.51
CA CYS A 129 0.94 1.98 13.73
C CYS A 129 1.97 1.28 14.62
N ARG A 130 2.54 1.98 15.61
CA ARG A 130 3.49 1.38 16.57
C ARG A 130 2.84 0.34 17.47
N GLU A 131 1.63 0.63 18.00
CA GLU A 131 0.89 -0.31 18.83
C GLU A 131 0.57 -1.63 18.11
N LYS A 132 0.28 -1.55 16.83
CA LYS A 132 -0.18 -2.69 16.01
C LYS A 132 0.91 -3.29 15.12
N ASN A 133 2.15 -2.82 15.21
CA ASN A 133 3.27 -3.23 14.34
C ASN A 133 2.96 -3.05 12.84
N ILE A 134 2.25 -1.97 12.49
CA ILE A 134 1.88 -1.60 11.13
C ILE A 134 2.91 -0.62 10.58
N THR A 135 3.32 -0.79 9.33
CA THR A 135 4.27 0.09 8.64
C THR A 135 3.57 1.36 8.17
N PRO A 136 3.98 2.56 8.62
CA PRO A 136 3.39 3.81 8.14
C PRO A 136 3.97 4.23 6.79
N LYS A 137 3.11 4.78 5.91
CA LYS A 137 3.45 5.41 4.63
C LYS A 137 2.84 6.80 4.57
N LEU A 138 3.59 7.80 4.11
CA LEU A 138 3.13 9.17 4.01
C LEU A 138 2.48 9.45 2.65
N HIS A 139 1.26 9.92 2.63
CA HIS A 139 0.54 10.39 1.44
C HIS A 139 0.00 11.80 1.66
N CYS A 140 0.54 12.79 1.02
CA CYS A 140 1.79 12.94 0.29
C CYS A 140 2.42 14.29 0.61
N LEU A 141 3.68 14.49 0.19
CA LEU A 141 4.39 15.76 0.45
C LEU A 141 3.86 16.90 -0.43
N ASN A 142 3.68 16.64 -1.73
CA ASN A 142 3.13 17.59 -2.70
C ASN A 142 1.98 16.94 -3.47
N TYR A 143 0.79 17.45 -3.27
CA TYR A 143 -0.38 17.19 -4.11
C TYR A 143 -1.00 18.53 -4.42
N ASP A 144 -0.71 19.04 -5.59
CA ASP A 144 -0.95 20.44 -5.96
C ASP A 144 -2.38 20.91 -5.68
N GLN A 145 -3.36 20.08 -6.01
CA GLN A 145 -4.79 20.38 -5.82
C GLN A 145 -5.22 20.47 -4.34
N TRP A 146 -4.36 20.05 -3.41
CA TRP A 146 -4.55 20.19 -1.96
C TRP A 146 -3.68 21.31 -1.37
N THR A 147 -3.19 22.22 -2.22
CA THR A 147 -2.54 23.44 -1.76
C THR A 147 -3.57 24.32 -1.04
N PRO A 148 -3.27 24.82 0.18
CA PRO A 148 -4.22 25.65 0.94
C PRO A 148 -4.61 26.92 0.20
N THR A 149 -5.86 27.35 0.35
CA THR A 149 -6.40 28.56 -0.30
C THR A 149 -5.77 29.86 0.19
N TRP A 150 -5.06 29.85 1.33
CA TRP A 150 -4.32 31.00 1.83
C TRP A 150 -2.96 31.20 1.12
N VAL A 151 -2.49 30.24 0.32
CA VAL A 151 -1.30 30.36 -0.52
C VAL A 151 -1.66 31.15 -1.79
N ASP A 152 -0.78 32.01 -2.24
CA ASP A 152 -0.94 32.65 -3.56
C ASP A 152 -0.61 31.66 -4.67
N HIS A 153 -1.65 31.06 -5.23
CA HIS A 153 -1.54 30.02 -6.26
C HIS A 153 -0.92 30.53 -7.58
N ASN A 154 -0.88 31.86 -7.81
CA ASN A 154 -0.29 32.45 -9.02
C ASN A 154 1.21 32.77 -8.86
N ASN A 155 1.75 32.67 -7.66
CA ASN A 155 3.14 33.00 -7.36
C ASN A 155 3.99 31.73 -7.17
N VAL A 156 4.56 31.22 -8.27
CA VAL A 156 5.40 30.01 -8.27
C VAL A 156 6.52 30.05 -7.22
N ALA A 157 7.20 31.20 -7.08
CA ALA A 157 8.29 31.32 -6.12
C ALA A 157 7.81 31.21 -4.66
N GLU A 158 6.62 31.75 -4.36
CA GLU A 158 6.00 31.64 -3.04
C GLU A 158 5.51 30.21 -2.77
N VAL A 159 4.88 29.55 -3.75
CA VAL A 159 4.46 28.14 -3.64
C VAL A 159 5.67 27.25 -3.34
N LYS A 160 6.77 27.37 -4.09
CA LYS A 160 8.01 26.62 -3.86
C LYS A 160 8.59 26.89 -2.47
N ARG A 161 8.65 28.14 -2.05
CA ARG A 161 9.16 28.53 -0.73
C ARG A 161 8.34 27.93 0.41
N LEU A 162 7.02 27.91 0.27
CA LEU A 162 6.11 27.35 1.28
C LEU A 162 6.13 25.81 1.28
N LEU A 163 6.22 25.18 0.12
CA LEU A 163 6.44 23.73 0.01
C LEU A 163 7.76 23.31 0.65
N GLU A 164 8.86 24.05 0.41
CA GLU A 164 10.14 23.75 1.05
C GLU A 164 10.05 23.87 2.57
N LYS A 165 9.39 24.93 3.08
CA LYS A 165 9.11 25.07 4.53
C LYS A 165 8.33 23.87 5.06
N ARG A 166 7.26 23.47 4.37
CA ARG A 166 6.45 22.30 4.71
C ARG A 166 7.29 21.02 4.78
N PHE A 167 8.13 20.76 3.77
CA PHE A 167 8.99 19.58 3.76
C PHE A 167 9.96 19.58 4.95
N ALA A 168 10.55 20.73 5.28
CA ALA A 168 11.42 20.87 6.43
C ALA A 168 10.69 20.59 7.76
N GLU A 169 9.47 21.10 7.93
CA GLU A 169 8.65 20.91 9.13
C GLU A 169 8.23 19.44 9.30
N ILE A 170 7.79 18.79 8.22
CA ILE A 170 7.45 17.35 8.22
C ILE A 170 8.70 16.52 8.52
N ALA A 171 9.84 16.83 7.88
CA ALA A 171 11.08 16.09 8.08
C ALA A 171 11.58 16.17 9.52
N ALA A 172 11.57 17.36 10.10
CA ALA A 172 12.00 17.59 11.48
C ALA A 172 11.26 16.71 12.50
N ARG A 173 10.01 16.31 12.19
CA ARG A 173 9.19 15.50 13.08
C ARG A 173 9.12 14.04 12.68
N TYR A 174 9.04 13.72 11.39
CA TYR A 174 8.62 12.41 10.90
C TYR A 174 9.64 11.65 10.06
N ALA A 175 10.75 12.26 9.61
CA ALA A 175 11.73 11.59 8.76
C ALA A 175 12.28 10.28 9.38
N GLY A 176 12.48 10.25 10.70
CA GLY A 176 12.93 9.04 11.41
C GLY A 176 11.82 8.05 11.79
N GLN A 177 10.54 8.34 11.47
CA GLN A 177 9.39 7.55 11.88
C GLN A 177 8.64 6.91 10.71
N ILE A 178 8.70 7.54 9.53
CA ILE A 178 8.02 7.07 8.31
C ILE A 178 9.09 6.86 7.24
N HIS A 179 9.26 5.61 6.82
CA HIS A 179 10.31 5.28 5.84
C HIS A 179 9.92 5.66 4.41
N CYS A 180 8.73 5.29 3.95
CA CYS A 180 8.25 5.51 2.59
C CYS A 180 7.36 6.74 2.50
N MET A 181 7.65 7.62 1.54
CA MET A 181 6.95 8.90 1.33
C MET A 181 6.61 9.11 -0.13
N GLU A 182 5.34 9.38 -0.41
CA GLU A 182 4.95 9.89 -1.72
C GLU A 182 5.33 11.37 -1.80
N VAL A 183 6.30 11.65 -2.70
CA VAL A 183 6.79 13.03 -2.88
C VAL A 183 5.77 13.88 -3.62
N ILE A 184 5.20 13.32 -4.66
CA ILE A 184 4.22 14.01 -5.50
C ILE A 184 3.16 13.04 -6.00
N ASN A 185 1.92 13.53 -6.09
CA ASN A 185 0.75 12.77 -6.52
C ASN A 185 0.04 13.45 -7.69
N GLU A 186 -0.39 12.64 -8.68
CA GLU A 186 -1.26 13.04 -9.80
C GLU A 186 -0.74 14.25 -10.60
N THR A 187 0.41 14.07 -11.21
CA THR A 187 1.08 15.13 -12.00
C THR A 187 0.53 15.28 -13.42
N LEU A 188 -0.23 14.31 -13.88
CA LEU A 188 -0.79 14.25 -15.24
C LEU A 188 -2.32 14.46 -15.26
N LEU A 189 -2.93 14.65 -14.12
CA LEU A 189 -4.36 14.91 -13.99
C LEU A 189 -4.63 16.37 -13.71
N TRP A 190 -5.52 16.94 -14.51
CA TRP A 190 -6.05 18.25 -14.31
C TRP A 190 -7.58 18.20 -14.26
N TYR A 191 -8.15 18.62 -13.11
CA TYR A 191 -9.59 18.57 -12.86
C TYR A 191 -10.19 19.99 -12.87
N ASP A 192 -10.73 20.40 -14.00
CA ASP A 192 -11.39 21.71 -14.16
C ASP A 192 -12.63 21.84 -13.25
N GLU A 193 -13.35 20.73 -13.05
CA GLU A 193 -14.51 20.60 -12.19
C GLU A 193 -14.25 20.87 -10.70
N TRP A 194 -13.00 20.78 -10.25
CA TRP A 194 -12.66 21.06 -8.86
C TRP A 194 -12.52 22.55 -8.55
N LYS A 195 -12.51 23.41 -9.56
CA LYS A 195 -12.56 24.88 -9.40
C LYS A 195 -13.79 25.32 -8.63
N ASP A 196 -14.95 24.71 -8.91
CA ASP A 196 -16.20 25.02 -8.23
C ASP A 196 -16.20 24.63 -6.74
N GLN A 197 -15.26 23.76 -6.33
CA GLN A 197 -15.02 23.37 -4.95
C GLN A 197 -13.93 24.19 -4.26
N GLY A 198 -13.43 25.26 -4.89
CA GLY A 198 -12.33 26.09 -4.39
C GLY A 198 -10.96 25.39 -4.46
N ARG A 199 -10.85 24.34 -5.27
CA ARG A 199 -9.61 23.64 -5.55
C ARG A 199 -9.22 23.84 -7.00
N TRP A 200 -8.14 24.50 -7.24
CA TRP A 200 -7.54 24.67 -8.56
C TRP A 200 -6.04 24.55 -8.44
N SER A 201 -5.43 24.05 -9.51
CA SER A 201 -3.98 23.92 -9.58
C SER A 201 -3.28 25.27 -9.40
N THR A 202 -2.12 25.22 -8.78
CA THR A 202 -1.22 26.38 -8.73
C THR A 202 -0.54 26.60 -10.08
N GLN A 203 0.05 27.76 -10.30
CA GLN A 203 0.89 27.97 -11.47
C GLN A 203 2.12 27.06 -11.48
N PHE A 204 2.58 26.61 -10.30
CA PHE A 204 3.68 25.66 -10.21
C PHE A 204 3.35 24.30 -10.81
N PHE A 205 2.07 23.87 -10.82
CA PHE A 205 1.66 22.63 -11.48
C PHE A 205 2.00 22.60 -12.98
N PHE A 206 2.02 23.75 -13.63
CA PHE A 206 2.29 23.88 -15.06
C PHE A 206 3.77 24.16 -15.40
N GLU A 207 4.63 24.22 -14.40
CA GLU A 207 6.06 24.43 -14.62
C GLU A 207 6.77 23.13 -15.02
N ASP A 208 7.71 23.22 -15.94
CA ASP A 208 8.48 22.08 -16.46
C ASP A 208 9.35 21.39 -15.39
N ASP A 209 9.57 22.03 -14.24
CA ASP A 209 10.39 21.52 -13.15
C ASP A 209 9.59 20.99 -11.95
N LEU A 210 8.27 20.87 -12.06
CA LEU A 210 7.39 20.46 -10.96
C LEU A 210 7.88 19.19 -10.26
N VAL A 211 8.15 18.13 -11.00
CA VAL A 211 8.49 16.81 -10.43
C VAL A 211 9.93 16.80 -9.94
N GLU A 212 10.89 17.22 -10.78
CA GLU A 212 12.29 17.19 -10.35
C GLU A 212 12.57 18.12 -9.19
N TRP A 213 11.97 19.32 -9.14
CA TRP A 213 12.11 20.24 -8.02
C TRP A 213 11.56 19.61 -6.72
N SER A 214 10.37 18.97 -6.81
CA SER A 214 9.75 18.32 -5.65
C SER A 214 10.65 17.20 -5.10
N PHE A 215 11.24 16.37 -5.97
CA PHE A 215 12.16 15.31 -5.54
C PHE A 215 13.49 15.83 -5.02
N GLN A 216 14.08 16.85 -5.65
CA GLN A 216 15.31 17.47 -5.15
C GLN A 216 15.11 18.12 -3.79
N CYS A 217 14.00 18.83 -3.61
CA CYS A 217 13.62 19.41 -2.33
C CYS A 217 13.37 18.32 -1.27
N ALA A 218 12.59 17.26 -1.63
CA ALA A 218 12.35 16.15 -0.72
C ALA A 218 13.65 15.46 -0.30
N ARG A 219 14.55 15.15 -1.23
CA ARG A 219 15.82 14.48 -0.94
C ARG A 219 16.72 15.29 0.00
N LYS A 220 16.64 16.62 -0.06
CA LYS A 220 17.38 17.52 0.87
C LYS A 220 16.96 17.29 2.32
N TYR A 221 15.67 17.08 2.57
CA TYR A 221 15.11 16.96 3.92
C TYR A 221 14.91 15.51 4.37
N PHE A 222 14.80 14.56 3.42
CA PHE A 222 14.58 13.14 3.65
C PHE A 222 15.67 12.28 2.99
N PRO A 223 16.95 12.43 3.43
CA PRO A 223 18.09 11.81 2.73
C PRO A 223 18.11 10.28 2.83
N GLN A 224 17.45 9.68 3.84
CA GLN A 224 17.45 8.24 4.11
C GLN A 224 16.08 7.58 3.84
N ASN A 225 15.07 8.36 3.47
CA ASN A 225 13.73 7.87 3.23
C ASN A 225 13.58 7.39 1.79
N GLU A 226 12.70 6.45 1.60
CA GLU A 226 12.24 6.01 0.29
C GLU A 226 11.27 7.03 -0.28
N LEU A 227 11.64 7.64 -1.40
CA LEU A 227 10.89 8.71 -2.06
C LEU A 227 10.27 8.17 -3.34
N ILE A 228 8.93 8.11 -3.38
CA ILE A 228 8.20 7.56 -4.52
C ILE A 228 7.38 8.63 -5.24
N ILE A 229 7.21 8.44 -6.55
CA ILE A 229 6.25 9.16 -7.37
C ILE A 229 4.96 8.36 -7.43
N ASN A 230 3.77 9.03 -7.44
CA ASN A 230 2.47 8.36 -7.53
C ASN A 230 1.60 8.99 -8.63
N GLU A 231 0.86 8.14 -9.37
CA GLU A 231 0.05 8.61 -10.47
C GLU A 231 -1.26 7.83 -10.59
N ALA A 232 -2.28 8.51 -11.13
CA ALA A 232 -3.63 8.00 -11.29
C ALA A 232 -3.72 6.81 -12.26
N THR A 233 -4.77 6.04 -12.11
CA THR A 233 -4.99 4.74 -12.78
C THR A 233 -4.80 4.79 -14.28
N GLU A 234 -5.44 5.74 -14.96
CA GLU A 234 -5.42 5.81 -16.42
C GLU A 234 -4.02 6.07 -16.97
N GLN A 235 -3.23 6.91 -16.30
CA GLN A 235 -1.88 7.26 -16.69
C GLN A 235 -0.87 6.18 -16.27
N ALA A 236 -1.06 5.60 -15.09
CA ALA A 236 -0.16 4.59 -14.53
C ALA A 236 -0.21 3.27 -15.32
N TRP A 237 -1.41 2.87 -15.78
CA TRP A 237 -1.61 1.59 -16.50
C TRP A 237 -1.77 1.74 -18.01
N ASP A 238 -1.55 2.95 -18.56
CA ASP A 238 -1.55 3.21 -19.99
C ASP A 238 -0.16 3.03 -20.58
N VAL A 239 0.26 1.78 -20.75
CA VAL A 239 1.50 1.44 -21.45
C VAL A 239 1.17 0.94 -22.86
N HIS A 240 1.45 1.77 -23.83
CA HIS A 240 1.29 1.42 -25.25
C HIS A 240 2.26 0.30 -25.69
N ALA A 241 1.96 -0.35 -26.81
CA ALA A 241 2.75 -1.44 -27.37
C ALA A 241 4.25 -1.11 -27.54
N ALA A 242 4.60 0.16 -27.68
CA ALA A 242 6.00 0.63 -27.76
C ALA A 242 6.65 0.90 -26.38
N GLY A 243 5.95 0.58 -25.27
CA GLY A 243 6.45 0.82 -23.91
C GLY A 243 6.66 2.30 -23.58
N ARG A 244 5.83 3.18 -24.12
CA ARG A 244 5.89 4.63 -23.91
C ARG A 244 4.53 5.12 -23.43
N SER A 245 4.49 5.64 -22.22
CA SER A 245 3.32 6.33 -21.64
C SER A 245 3.72 7.73 -21.19
N ALA A 246 2.75 8.61 -20.97
CA ALA A 246 3.00 9.93 -20.40
C ALA A 246 3.71 9.82 -19.05
N TYR A 247 3.29 8.90 -18.20
CA TYR A 247 3.91 8.67 -16.89
C TYR A 247 5.37 8.22 -17.00
N SER A 248 5.68 7.28 -17.93
CA SER A 248 7.07 6.90 -18.21
C SER A 248 7.90 8.07 -18.73
N ALA A 249 7.31 8.98 -19.52
CA ALA A 249 8.00 10.16 -20.01
C ALA A 249 8.35 11.13 -18.87
N VAL A 250 7.40 11.39 -17.97
CA VAL A 250 7.60 12.22 -16.75
C VAL A 250 8.72 11.64 -15.88
N ILE A 251 8.65 10.34 -15.55
CA ILE A 251 9.68 9.67 -14.73
C ILE A 251 11.06 9.79 -15.38
N SER A 252 11.15 9.47 -16.68
CA SER A 252 12.44 9.50 -17.41
C SER A 252 13.02 10.89 -17.50
N ASP A 253 12.18 11.91 -17.76
CA ASP A 253 12.61 13.30 -17.84
C ASP A 253 13.10 13.81 -16.48
N SER A 254 12.34 13.54 -15.42
CA SER A 254 12.70 13.94 -14.06
C SER A 254 14.02 13.30 -13.60
N ILE A 255 14.22 11.99 -13.86
CA ILE A 255 15.50 11.31 -13.57
C ILE A 255 16.64 11.95 -14.36
N ARG A 256 16.44 12.24 -15.64
CA ARG A 256 17.45 12.90 -16.49
C ARG A 256 17.83 14.28 -15.98
N LYS A 257 16.89 15.00 -15.37
CA LYS A 257 17.08 16.31 -14.73
C LYS A 257 17.62 16.23 -13.29
N GLY A 258 17.86 15.03 -12.78
CA GLY A 258 18.52 14.80 -11.49
C GLY A 258 17.60 14.46 -10.31
N ALA A 259 16.32 14.16 -10.55
CA ALA A 259 15.44 13.62 -9.52
C ALA A 259 15.89 12.20 -9.12
N VAL A 260 15.98 11.95 -7.81
CA VAL A 260 16.24 10.61 -7.27
C VAL A 260 14.90 10.02 -6.83
N ILE A 261 14.31 9.23 -7.71
CA ILE A 261 13.06 8.49 -7.49
C ILE A 261 13.43 7.08 -7.03
N ASP A 262 13.00 6.66 -5.83
CA ASP A 262 13.33 5.35 -5.28
C ASP A 262 12.30 4.29 -5.64
N GLY A 263 11.02 4.65 -5.76
CA GLY A 263 9.93 3.74 -6.10
C GLY A 263 8.87 4.39 -6.99
N ILE A 264 8.03 3.57 -7.62
CA ILE A 264 6.98 3.99 -8.54
C ILE A 264 5.63 3.53 -8.02
N GLY A 265 4.76 4.50 -7.72
CA GLY A 265 3.38 4.29 -7.28
C GLY A 265 2.41 4.27 -8.47
N LEU A 266 1.46 3.37 -8.41
CA LEU A 266 0.46 3.11 -9.44
C LEU A 266 -0.90 3.02 -8.75
N GLN A 267 -1.77 4.03 -8.87
CA GLN A 267 -3.14 3.91 -8.39
C GLN A 267 -3.91 2.89 -9.22
N TYR A 268 -4.96 2.29 -8.65
CA TYR A 268 -5.83 1.33 -9.32
C TYR A 268 -7.29 1.52 -8.86
N HIS A 269 -7.84 2.68 -9.17
CA HIS A 269 -9.25 2.97 -8.95
C HIS A 269 -10.08 2.63 -10.18
N LEU A 270 -11.09 1.81 -10.04
CA LEU A 270 -12.07 1.57 -11.10
C LEU A 270 -13.30 2.48 -10.88
N PHE A 271 -13.09 3.79 -10.83
CA PHE A 271 -14.12 4.82 -10.63
C PHE A 271 -14.91 5.12 -11.91
N TYR A 272 -15.50 4.08 -12.47
CA TYR A 272 -16.36 4.21 -13.65
C TYR A 272 -17.84 4.09 -13.28
N SER A 273 -18.73 4.77 -13.99
CA SER A 273 -20.15 4.49 -13.80
C SER A 273 -20.49 3.05 -14.22
N LYS A 274 -21.54 2.49 -13.63
CA LYS A 274 -21.94 1.09 -13.89
C LYS A 274 -22.18 0.83 -15.38
N GLU A 275 -22.65 1.85 -16.13
CA GLU A 275 -22.89 1.77 -17.58
C GLU A 275 -21.59 1.72 -18.39
N ARG A 276 -20.51 2.31 -17.87
CA ARG A 276 -19.21 2.39 -18.56
C ARG A 276 -18.21 1.36 -18.07
N GLU A 277 -18.52 0.62 -16.99
CA GLU A 277 -17.61 -0.35 -16.36
C GLU A 277 -17.10 -1.39 -17.37
N ALA A 278 -18.00 -1.97 -18.17
CA ALA A 278 -17.60 -3.00 -19.15
C ALA A 278 -16.58 -2.47 -20.19
N GLU A 279 -16.72 -1.22 -20.62
CA GLU A 279 -15.81 -0.61 -21.60
C GLU A 279 -14.47 -0.20 -20.97
N GLN A 280 -14.52 0.39 -19.78
CA GLN A 280 -13.37 1.06 -19.17
C GLN A 280 -12.59 0.17 -18.21
N ALA A 281 -13.26 -0.67 -17.41
CA ALA A 281 -12.59 -1.53 -16.45
C ALA A 281 -12.01 -2.81 -17.08
N CYS A 282 -12.72 -3.45 -18.00
CA CYS A 282 -12.27 -4.74 -18.56
C CYS A 282 -10.86 -4.71 -19.17
N PRO A 283 -10.44 -3.66 -19.90
CA PRO A 283 -9.06 -3.59 -20.40
C PRO A 283 -8.01 -3.55 -19.29
N LEU A 284 -8.34 -2.99 -18.11
CA LEU A 284 -7.46 -2.94 -16.95
C LEU A 284 -7.37 -4.29 -16.20
N LEU A 285 -8.35 -5.18 -16.40
CA LEU A 285 -8.39 -6.49 -15.75
C LEU A 285 -7.63 -7.58 -16.53
N SER A 286 -7.03 -7.27 -17.68
CA SER A 286 -6.24 -8.24 -18.46
C SER A 286 -4.93 -8.61 -17.75
N PRO A 287 -4.70 -9.88 -17.36
CA PRO A 287 -3.44 -10.30 -16.78
C PRO A 287 -2.20 -9.95 -17.61
N LYS A 288 -2.26 -10.08 -18.95
CA LYS A 288 -1.15 -9.70 -19.82
C LYS A 288 -0.85 -8.22 -19.78
N ARG A 289 -1.89 -7.37 -19.71
CA ARG A 289 -1.70 -5.92 -19.57
C ARG A 289 -1.10 -5.58 -18.22
N LEU A 290 -1.63 -6.16 -17.13
CA LEU A 290 -1.13 -5.92 -15.77
C LEU A 290 0.36 -6.28 -15.64
N TYR A 291 0.72 -7.51 -16.02
CA TYR A 291 2.13 -7.92 -16.01
C TYR A 291 2.97 -7.10 -16.98
N GLY A 292 2.46 -6.80 -18.17
CA GLY A 292 3.17 -6.00 -19.17
C GLY A 292 3.49 -4.59 -18.67
N CYS A 293 2.58 -3.93 -17.94
CA CYS A 293 2.84 -2.63 -17.32
C CYS A 293 3.89 -2.74 -16.21
N MET A 294 3.76 -3.70 -15.31
CA MET A 294 4.73 -3.91 -14.22
C MET A 294 6.13 -4.26 -14.78
N ASP A 295 6.20 -5.18 -15.75
CA ASP A 295 7.44 -5.55 -16.45
C ASP A 295 8.08 -4.33 -17.13
N HIS A 296 7.26 -3.43 -17.74
CA HIS A 296 7.75 -2.21 -18.38
C HIS A 296 8.46 -1.28 -17.41
N TYR A 297 7.82 -0.94 -16.28
CA TYR A 297 8.44 -0.07 -15.28
C TYR A 297 9.68 -0.73 -14.65
N TRP A 298 9.59 -2.01 -14.30
CA TRP A 298 10.71 -2.73 -13.73
C TRP A 298 11.91 -2.79 -14.67
N ASN A 299 11.71 -3.20 -15.91
CA ASN A 299 12.79 -3.34 -16.89
C ASN A 299 13.42 -1.99 -17.26
N ARG A 300 12.67 -0.91 -17.18
CA ARG A 300 13.15 0.42 -17.54
C ARG A 300 13.88 1.12 -16.40
N TYR A 301 13.38 1.01 -15.19
CA TYR A 301 13.85 1.83 -14.08
C TYR A 301 14.54 1.02 -12.97
N HIS A 302 14.33 -0.28 -12.89
CA HIS A 302 14.80 -1.17 -11.82
C HIS A 302 14.46 -0.63 -10.43
N LYS A 303 13.24 -0.08 -10.28
CA LYS A 303 12.71 0.46 -9.04
C LYS A 303 11.55 -0.39 -8.54
N PRO A 304 11.39 -0.54 -7.21
CA PRO A 304 10.22 -1.19 -6.67
C PRO A 304 8.93 -0.50 -7.11
N LEU A 305 7.86 -1.28 -7.19
CA LEU A 305 6.53 -0.83 -7.57
C LEU A 305 5.58 -0.96 -6.39
N GLN A 306 4.66 -0.03 -6.26
CA GLN A 306 3.56 -0.11 -5.31
C GLN A 306 2.23 0.13 -6.04
N VAL A 307 1.24 -0.73 -5.84
CA VAL A 307 -0.15 -0.35 -6.14
C VAL A 307 -0.65 0.43 -4.93
N THR A 308 -0.70 1.75 -5.08
CA THR A 308 -0.81 2.67 -3.95
C THR A 308 -2.23 2.89 -3.45
N GLU A 309 -3.21 2.72 -4.33
CA GLU A 309 -4.62 3.04 -4.07
C GLU A 309 -5.51 2.13 -4.89
N VAL A 310 -6.20 1.21 -4.24
CA VAL A 310 -7.07 0.25 -4.92
C VAL A 310 -8.53 0.50 -4.54
N THR A 311 -9.40 0.65 -5.53
CA THR A 311 -10.85 0.62 -5.33
C THR A 311 -11.50 -0.23 -6.42
N ILE A 312 -12.16 -1.30 -6.01
CA ILE A 312 -12.97 -2.15 -6.89
C ILE A 312 -14.44 -1.99 -6.49
N PRO A 313 -15.31 -1.49 -7.40
CA PRO A 313 -16.72 -1.28 -7.10
C PRO A 313 -17.49 -2.58 -6.84
N ALA A 314 -18.38 -2.55 -5.85
CA ALA A 314 -19.51 -3.49 -5.77
C ALA A 314 -20.78 -2.88 -6.39
N TYR A 315 -20.95 -1.56 -6.31
CA TYR A 315 -22.12 -0.75 -6.69
C TYR A 315 -23.40 -1.04 -5.92
N SER A 316 -23.45 -2.07 -5.10
CA SER A 316 -24.56 -2.36 -4.20
C SER A 316 -24.13 -3.28 -3.06
N ASN A 317 -25.02 -3.47 -2.10
CA ASN A 317 -24.84 -4.42 -0.99
C ASN A 317 -25.50 -5.77 -1.28
N SER A 318 -25.77 -6.11 -2.56
CA SER A 318 -26.26 -7.43 -2.90
C SER A 318 -25.15 -8.48 -2.71
N ALA A 319 -25.53 -9.68 -2.28
CA ALA A 319 -24.56 -10.77 -2.09
C ALA A 319 -23.78 -11.10 -3.36
N GLU A 320 -24.41 -10.92 -4.53
CA GLU A 320 -23.80 -11.18 -5.84
C GLU A 320 -22.73 -10.14 -6.17
N ASP A 321 -23.03 -8.85 -6.01
CA ASP A 321 -22.09 -7.75 -6.29
C ASP A 321 -20.90 -7.77 -5.34
N GLU A 322 -21.12 -8.03 -4.05
CA GLU A 322 -20.03 -8.15 -3.06
C GLU A 322 -19.17 -9.40 -3.29
N ALA A 323 -19.76 -10.54 -3.67
CA ALA A 323 -19.00 -11.73 -4.02
C ALA A 323 -18.14 -11.50 -5.28
N LEU A 324 -18.68 -10.79 -6.28
CA LEU A 324 -17.93 -10.43 -7.49
C LEU A 324 -16.77 -9.47 -7.18
N GLN A 325 -16.99 -8.47 -6.31
CA GLN A 325 -15.93 -7.59 -5.80
C GLN A 325 -14.78 -8.42 -5.19
N ALA A 326 -15.10 -9.38 -4.33
CA ALA A 326 -14.12 -10.23 -3.68
C ALA A 326 -13.33 -11.07 -4.70
N GLU A 327 -14.00 -11.66 -5.69
CA GLU A 327 -13.34 -12.48 -6.71
C GLU A 327 -12.40 -11.68 -7.61
N VAL A 328 -12.80 -10.48 -8.03
CA VAL A 328 -11.93 -9.59 -8.81
C VAL A 328 -10.72 -9.18 -8.00
N LEU A 329 -10.92 -8.79 -6.71
CA LEU A 329 -9.84 -8.43 -5.81
C LEU A 329 -8.86 -9.58 -5.57
N GLU A 330 -9.35 -10.81 -5.37
CA GLU A 330 -8.49 -11.98 -5.20
C GLU A 330 -7.53 -12.16 -6.38
N LYS A 331 -8.04 -12.05 -7.60
CA LYS A 331 -7.23 -12.19 -8.82
C LYS A 331 -6.19 -11.05 -8.92
N LEU A 332 -6.59 -9.82 -8.69
CA LEU A 332 -5.72 -8.65 -8.76
C LEU A 332 -4.62 -8.70 -7.71
N PHE A 333 -4.96 -8.91 -6.43
CA PHE A 333 -3.96 -9.00 -5.37
C PHE A 333 -3.02 -10.19 -5.56
N THR A 334 -3.50 -11.31 -6.10
CA THR A 334 -2.65 -12.46 -6.45
C THR A 334 -1.67 -12.12 -7.58
N ILE A 335 -2.10 -11.39 -8.62
CA ILE A 335 -1.25 -10.93 -9.72
C ILE A 335 -0.20 -9.96 -9.18
N TRP A 336 -0.58 -8.94 -8.42
CA TRP A 336 0.36 -7.98 -7.86
C TRP A 336 1.36 -8.63 -6.91
N PHE A 337 0.87 -9.46 -5.99
CA PHE A 337 1.73 -10.22 -5.08
C PHE A 337 2.75 -11.06 -5.83
N SER A 338 2.39 -11.67 -6.94
CA SER A 338 3.30 -12.54 -7.69
C SER A 338 4.36 -11.80 -8.50
N HIS A 339 4.22 -10.48 -8.74
CA HIS A 339 5.25 -9.75 -9.49
C HIS A 339 6.46 -9.42 -8.61
N PRO A 340 7.71 -9.80 -9.00
CA PRO A 340 8.88 -9.70 -8.12
C PRO A 340 9.29 -8.25 -7.77
N ALA A 341 8.91 -7.27 -8.59
CA ALA A 341 9.18 -5.86 -8.32
C ALA A 341 8.09 -5.21 -7.45
N MET A 342 6.92 -5.85 -7.27
CA MET A 342 5.84 -5.29 -6.48
C MET A 342 6.13 -5.49 -5.00
N GLU A 343 6.23 -4.42 -4.23
CA GLU A 343 6.49 -4.48 -2.78
C GLU A 343 5.26 -4.18 -1.94
N ALA A 344 4.27 -3.47 -2.50
CA ALA A 344 3.05 -3.13 -1.79
C ALA A 344 1.81 -3.13 -2.67
N ALA A 345 0.65 -3.49 -2.08
CA ALA A 345 -0.68 -3.26 -2.64
C ALA A 345 -1.60 -2.72 -1.53
N ILE A 346 -2.19 -1.55 -1.76
CA ILE A 346 -2.85 -0.76 -0.74
C ILE A 346 -4.29 -0.48 -1.15
N TYR A 347 -5.24 -0.91 -0.34
CA TYR A 347 -6.65 -0.62 -0.54
C TYR A 347 -6.97 0.82 -0.16
N TRP A 348 -7.95 1.48 -0.86
CA TRP A 348 -8.15 2.90 -0.60
C TRP A 348 -9.11 3.14 0.57
N ASN A 349 -10.35 2.77 0.47
CA ASN A 349 -11.33 3.01 1.53
C ASN A 349 -11.77 1.69 2.19
N LEU A 350 -11.44 1.50 3.47
CA LEU A 350 -11.75 0.26 4.18
C LEU A 350 -13.25 0.06 4.38
N VAL A 351 -13.98 1.12 4.74
CA VAL A 351 -15.38 1.05 5.16
C VAL A 351 -16.26 1.88 4.25
N ASP A 352 -17.37 1.29 3.77
CA ASP A 352 -18.40 1.98 3.00
C ASP A 352 -19.00 3.16 3.77
N GLY A 353 -19.43 4.19 3.06
CA GLY A 353 -20.10 5.35 3.65
C GLY A 353 -19.17 6.40 4.23
N TYR A 354 -17.85 6.19 4.15
CA TYR A 354 -16.84 7.13 4.63
C TYR A 354 -15.85 7.55 3.55
N ALA A 355 -16.17 7.32 2.28
CA ALA A 355 -15.30 7.70 1.18
C ALA A 355 -15.33 9.21 0.87
N ALA A 356 -14.44 9.67 -0.02
CA ALA A 356 -14.30 11.08 -0.33
C ALA A 356 -15.50 11.64 -1.12
N PHE A 357 -15.66 12.96 -1.05
CA PHE A 357 -16.64 13.75 -1.81
C PHE A 357 -18.11 13.35 -1.60
N ALA A 358 -18.40 12.72 -0.47
CA ALA A 358 -19.76 12.33 -0.08
C ALA A 358 -20.05 12.68 1.37
N PRO A 359 -21.30 13.02 1.72
CA PRO A 359 -21.73 13.03 3.11
C PRO A 359 -21.56 11.65 3.75
N GLN A 360 -21.22 11.60 5.02
CA GLN A 360 -21.10 10.34 5.76
C GLN A 360 -22.38 9.52 5.66
N GLY A 361 -22.27 8.27 5.27
CA GLY A 361 -23.37 7.32 5.11
C GLY A 361 -24.19 7.48 3.81
N ASP A 362 -23.96 8.51 3.03
CA ASP A 362 -24.63 8.67 1.74
C ASP A 362 -23.93 7.79 0.67
N MET A 363 -24.57 6.66 0.37
CA MET A 363 -24.07 5.70 -0.62
C MET A 363 -24.41 6.06 -2.07
N THR A 364 -24.98 7.24 -2.32
CA THR A 364 -25.36 7.70 -3.67
C THR A 364 -24.45 8.79 -4.21
N ALA A 365 -23.53 9.31 -3.40
CA ALA A 365 -22.69 10.46 -3.74
C ALA A 365 -21.19 10.13 -3.67
N GLY A 366 -20.39 10.90 -4.40
CA GLY A 366 -18.92 10.83 -4.40
C GLY A 366 -18.39 9.40 -4.57
N GLU A 367 -17.31 9.07 -3.90
CA GLU A 367 -16.74 7.73 -3.96
C GLU A 367 -17.59 6.65 -3.24
N ASN A 368 -18.52 7.04 -2.36
CA ASN A 368 -19.44 6.08 -1.74
C ASN A 368 -20.34 5.38 -2.75
N TYR A 369 -20.68 6.03 -3.89
CA TYR A 369 -21.47 5.46 -4.99
C TYR A 369 -20.95 4.09 -5.45
N TYR A 370 -19.66 3.87 -5.37
CA TYR A 370 -19.01 2.64 -5.83
C TYR A 370 -19.17 1.46 -4.86
N HIS A 371 -19.65 1.66 -3.63
CA HIS A 371 -19.68 0.62 -2.60
C HIS A 371 -18.34 -0.12 -2.53
N GLY A 372 -17.25 0.68 -2.60
CA GLY A 372 -15.89 0.17 -2.76
C GLY A 372 -15.24 -0.32 -1.46
N GLY A 373 -15.86 -0.14 -0.28
CA GLY A 373 -15.31 -0.64 0.98
C GLY A 373 -15.22 -2.17 1.06
N LEU A 374 -14.36 -2.65 1.94
CA LEU A 374 -14.27 -4.09 2.29
C LEU A 374 -15.20 -4.42 3.46
N ILE A 375 -15.63 -3.41 4.18
CA ILE A 375 -16.52 -3.47 5.35
C ILE A 375 -17.71 -2.57 5.05
N ARG A 376 -18.93 -3.01 5.42
CA ARG A 376 -20.14 -2.21 5.25
C ARG A 376 -20.20 -1.08 6.26
N PHE A 377 -21.07 -0.10 6.03
CA PHE A 377 -21.26 1.06 6.92
C PHE A 377 -21.65 0.69 8.35
N ASP A 378 -22.31 -0.44 8.55
CA ASP A 378 -22.65 -0.99 9.87
C ASP A 378 -21.54 -1.80 10.54
N MET A 379 -20.33 -1.80 9.96
CA MET A 379 -19.14 -2.53 10.37
C MET A 379 -19.23 -4.05 10.20
N THR A 380 -20.20 -4.58 9.46
CA THR A 380 -20.20 -6.00 9.06
C THR A 380 -19.26 -6.24 7.88
N HIS A 381 -18.53 -7.36 7.91
CA HIS A 381 -17.56 -7.67 6.86
C HIS A 381 -18.24 -8.06 5.54
N LYS A 382 -17.67 -7.61 4.43
CA LYS A 382 -17.98 -8.13 3.10
C LYS A 382 -17.09 -9.35 2.79
N PRO A 383 -17.48 -10.20 1.83
CA PRO A 383 -16.61 -11.29 1.35
C PRO A 383 -15.21 -10.85 0.95
N ALA A 384 -15.06 -9.62 0.48
CA ALA A 384 -13.78 -9.03 0.11
C ALA A 384 -12.84 -8.84 1.32
N TYR A 385 -13.36 -8.52 2.51
CA TYR A 385 -12.55 -8.44 3.72
C TYR A 385 -12.03 -9.82 4.13
N ASP A 386 -12.90 -10.83 4.13
CA ASP A 386 -12.54 -12.21 4.48
C ASP A 386 -11.54 -12.79 3.47
N MET A 387 -11.70 -12.45 2.19
CA MET A 387 -10.75 -12.83 1.13
C MET A 387 -9.36 -12.21 1.37
N MET A 388 -9.26 -10.94 1.75
CA MET A 388 -7.98 -10.31 2.07
C MET A 388 -7.29 -10.99 3.25
N ASN A 389 -8.07 -11.34 4.29
CA ASN A 389 -7.56 -12.10 5.43
C ASN A 389 -7.06 -13.49 5.00
N GLU A 390 -7.81 -14.21 4.15
CA GLU A 390 -7.41 -15.50 3.61
C GLU A 390 -6.11 -15.42 2.80
N LEU A 391 -5.96 -14.40 1.96
CA LEU A 391 -4.75 -14.25 1.15
C LEU A 391 -3.48 -14.06 2.01
N PHE A 392 -3.51 -13.14 2.96
CA PHE A 392 -2.29 -12.69 3.65
C PHE A 392 -2.03 -13.38 4.98
N HIS A 393 -3.02 -14.00 5.60
CA HIS A 393 -2.86 -14.74 6.86
C HIS A 393 -2.91 -16.26 6.72
N HIS A 394 -3.26 -16.77 5.51
CA HIS A 394 -3.28 -18.19 5.22
C HIS A 394 -2.51 -18.53 3.95
N ARG A 395 -2.97 -18.12 2.75
CA ARG A 395 -2.41 -18.55 1.46
C ARG A 395 -0.97 -18.10 1.23
N PHE A 396 -0.65 -16.85 1.56
CA PHE A 396 0.67 -16.24 1.38
C PHE A 396 1.45 -16.13 2.70
N ARG A 397 1.13 -16.95 3.67
CA ARG A 397 1.82 -17.03 4.94
C ARG A 397 2.55 -18.35 5.08
N THR A 398 3.69 -18.33 5.78
CA THR A 398 4.46 -19.53 6.11
C THR A 398 4.22 -19.93 7.56
N GLU A 399 3.70 -21.14 7.73
CA GLU A 399 3.66 -21.90 8.98
C GLU A 399 4.27 -23.26 8.67
N THR A 400 5.32 -23.66 9.38
CA THR A 400 5.97 -24.95 9.12
C THR A 400 6.60 -25.52 10.38
N ASP A 401 6.67 -26.85 10.44
CA ASP A 401 7.31 -27.61 11.49
C ASP A 401 8.46 -28.44 10.92
N GLY A 402 9.47 -28.73 11.74
CA GLY A 402 10.58 -29.60 11.36
C GLY A 402 11.30 -30.14 12.57
N GLU A 403 12.24 -31.03 12.35
CA GLU A 403 13.12 -31.57 13.40
C GLU A 403 14.59 -31.40 13.01
N THR A 404 15.47 -31.19 14.00
CA THR A 404 16.90 -31.14 13.76
C THR A 404 17.51 -32.52 13.53
N ASP A 405 18.45 -32.61 12.61
CA ASP A 405 19.25 -33.80 12.34
C ASP A 405 20.30 -34.07 13.39
N GLY A 406 21.18 -35.10 13.17
CA GLY A 406 22.26 -35.45 14.07
C GLY A 406 23.35 -34.38 14.25
N GLN A 407 23.35 -33.35 13.41
CA GLN A 407 24.25 -32.19 13.51
C GLN A 407 23.54 -30.97 14.11
N GLY A 408 22.32 -31.14 14.60
CA GLY A 408 21.51 -30.06 15.14
C GLY A 408 20.92 -29.11 14.05
N CYS A 409 20.93 -29.51 12.79
CA CYS A 409 20.53 -28.67 11.68
C CYS A 409 19.13 -29.03 11.17
N THR A 410 18.39 -28.00 10.71
CA THR A 410 17.17 -28.13 9.91
C THR A 410 17.04 -26.97 8.95
N ALA A 411 16.14 -27.07 7.99
CA ALA A 411 15.89 -26.01 7.01
C ALA A 411 14.41 -25.97 6.65
N PHE A 412 13.94 -24.79 6.26
CA PHE A 412 12.63 -24.63 5.62
C PHE A 412 12.70 -23.61 4.49
N ARG A 413 11.71 -23.64 3.60
CA ARG A 413 11.50 -22.64 2.57
C ARG A 413 10.21 -21.89 2.86
N GLY A 414 10.30 -20.55 2.98
CA GLY A 414 9.17 -19.72 3.37
C GLY A 414 9.16 -18.35 2.69
N PHE A 415 8.05 -17.63 2.83
CA PHE A 415 7.94 -16.25 2.36
C PHE A 415 8.87 -15.32 3.13
N GLU A 416 9.38 -14.29 2.44
CA GLU A 416 10.19 -13.25 3.06
C GLU A 416 9.41 -12.52 4.16
N GLY A 417 10.06 -12.23 5.29
CA GLY A 417 9.44 -11.53 6.43
C GLY A 417 10.00 -11.92 7.78
N ASP A 418 9.31 -11.49 8.83
CA ASP A 418 9.68 -11.79 10.21
C ASP A 418 8.96 -13.04 10.71
N TYR A 419 9.69 -13.82 11.50
CA TYR A 419 9.25 -15.09 12.06
C TYR A 419 9.50 -15.15 13.56
N GLU A 420 8.67 -15.91 14.26
CA GLU A 420 8.97 -16.49 15.54
C GLU A 420 9.33 -17.98 15.34
N LEU A 421 10.52 -18.34 15.80
CA LEU A 421 10.99 -19.72 15.81
C LEU A 421 10.85 -20.28 17.23
N THR A 422 9.99 -21.28 17.40
CA THR A 422 9.85 -22.03 18.67
C THR A 422 10.64 -23.34 18.56
N VAL A 423 11.60 -23.54 19.44
CA VAL A 423 12.42 -24.78 19.50
C VAL A 423 12.10 -25.51 20.77
N GLU A 424 11.75 -26.79 20.67
CA GLU A 424 11.37 -27.62 21.81
C GLU A 424 12.19 -28.94 21.84
N LYS A 425 12.70 -29.29 23.02
CA LYS A 425 13.37 -30.57 23.26
C LYS A 425 13.30 -30.96 24.75
N ASN A 426 12.85 -32.16 25.04
CA ASN A 426 12.82 -32.75 26.40
C ASN A 426 12.14 -31.86 27.46
N GLY A 427 11.10 -31.10 27.09
CA GLY A 427 10.39 -30.18 27.97
C GLY A 427 11.01 -28.79 28.11
N HIS A 428 12.14 -28.52 27.47
CA HIS A 428 12.74 -27.20 27.34
C HIS A 428 12.20 -26.53 26.05
N SER A 429 11.92 -25.23 26.10
CA SER A 429 11.44 -24.45 24.94
C SER A 429 12.14 -23.09 24.91
N VAL A 430 12.48 -22.62 23.69
CA VAL A 430 12.99 -21.27 23.46
C VAL A 430 12.33 -20.67 22.26
N ASN A 431 11.93 -19.38 22.37
CA ASN A 431 11.44 -18.58 21.27
C ASN A 431 12.52 -17.62 20.79
N THR A 432 12.76 -17.58 19.49
CA THR A 432 13.79 -16.74 18.87
C THR A 432 13.19 -15.98 17.69
N PRO A 433 13.28 -14.64 17.63
CA PRO A 433 12.92 -13.89 16.44
C PRO A 433 13.90 -14.17 15.31
N PHE A 434 13.39 -14.26 14.09
CA PHE A 434 14.16 -14.48 12.88
C PHE A 434 13.59 -13.70 11.72
N THR A 435 14.44 -13.09 10.88
CA THR A 435 14.01 -12.42 9.65
C THR A 435 14.55 -13.18 8.45
N LEU A 436 13.65 -13.69 7.63
CA LEU A 436 13.97 -14.34 6.36
C LEU A 436 13.97 -13.30 5.24
N ARG A 437 15.10 -13.16 4.57
CA ARG A 437 15.29 -12.24 3.45
C ARG A 437 15.36 -12.99 2.12
N ARG A 438 15.29 -12.25 1.02
CA ARG A 438 15.32 -12.80 -0.35
C ARG A 438 16.57 -13.64 -0.65
N ASP A 439 17.68 -13.31 -0.08
CA ASP A 439 18.96 -14.02 -0.21
C ASP A 439 19.11 -15.19 0.78
N GLY A 440 18.04 -15.50 1.52
CA GLY A 440 18.01 -16.53 2.55
C GLY A 440 18.33 -16.02 3.94
N GLY A 441 18.40 -16.92 4.88
CA GLY A 441 18.74 -16.62 6.28
C GLY A 441 19.33 -17.82 7.01
N GLU A 442 20.24 -17.54 7.94
CA GLU A 442 20.83 -18.55 8.84
C GLU A 442 20.72 -18.05 10.28
N VAL A 443 20.40 -18.96 11.21
CA VAL A 443 20.35 -18.63 12.63
C VAL A 443 20.85 -19.81 13.49
N GLU A 444 21.67 -19.49 14.48
CA GLU A 444 22.07 -20.39 15.54
C GLU A 444 21.23 -20.14 16.79
N ILE A 445 20.59 -21.17 17.32
CA ILE A 445 19.71 -21.11 18.49
C ILE A 445 20.32 -21.94 19.58
N ARG A 446 20.41 -21.41 20.80
CA ARG A 446 20.92 -22.12 21.97
C ARG A 446 19.76 -22.49 22.88
N LEU A 447 19.62 -23.80 23.11
CA LEU A 447 18.65 -24.34 24.04
C LEU A 447 19.32 -24.44 25.43
N GLU A 448 18.63 -23.95 26.44
CA GLU A 448 19.05 -24.13 27.84
C GLU A 448 18.74 -25.56 28.26
N ASP A 449 19.70 -26.23 28.92
CA ASP A 449 19.57 -27.60 29.43
C ASP A 449 18.63 -27.69 30.64
#